data_6be4256686d9bec39b3fb08ffb7366b1
#
_entry.id   6be4256686d9bec39b3fb08ffb7366b1
#
_cell.length_a   1.000
_cell.length_b   1.000
_cell.length_c   1.000
_cell.angle_alpha   90.00
_cell.angle_beta   90.00
_cell.angle_gamma   90.00
#
_symmetry.space_group_name_H-M   'P 1'
#
loop_
_entity.id
_entity.type
_entity.pdbx_description
1 polymer ?
#
loop_
_entity_poly.entity_id
_entity_poly.type
_entity_poly.pdbx_seq_one_letter_code
_entity_poly.pdbx_strand_id
1 'polypeptide(L)'
;KEERFDVFICYKESDENGRRTIDSVIAQDLYSALTQKGYKVFFSKITLETKLGEMYEPYIFAALNSAKVMLVIGTKEAYFNAVWVRNEWSRFIKIMERDHDKYLIPCYKDMDAYDLPMEMASFQAQDMGKIGFLQDLLYGIDKLFGKTARPVKVEEKPTAVIQNGVNY
;
A
#
# COMPACT_ATOMS: atom_id res chain seq x y z
N LYS A 1 23.27 -0.86 12.77
CA LYS A 1 22.95 -0.24 11.51
C LYS A 1 21.47 -0.29 11.25
N GLU A 2 20.90 0.81 10.91
CA GLU A 2 19.46 0.90 10.75
C GLU A 2 19.01 0.32 9.44
N GLU A 3 17.94 -0.45 9.50
CA GLU A 3 17.33 -1.00 8.30
C GLU A 3 16.45 0.06 7.65
N ARG A 4 16.54 0.20 6.35
CA ARG A 4 15.76 1.19 5.63
C ARG A 4 14.73 0.49 4.74
N PHE A 5 13.56 1.09 4.67
CA PHE A 5 12.46 0.53 3.89
C PHE A 5 12.02 1.53 2.81
N ASP A 6 11.48 0.99 1.73
CA ASP A 6 10.93 1.78 0.64
C ASP A 6 9.44 2.03 0.87
N VAL A 7 8.71 1.00 1.25
CA VAL A 7 7.25 1.04 1.37
C VAL A 7 6.86 0.47 2.72
N PHE A 8 5.90 1.13 3.37
CA PHE A 8 5.33 0.68 4.64
C PHE A 8 3.87 0.34 4.38
N ILE A 9 3.46 -0.89 4.65
CA ILE A 9 2.07 -1.29 4.50
C ILE A 9 1.40 -1.25 5.87
N CYS A 10 0.41 -0.36 6.00
CA CYS A 10 -0.31 -0.11 7.24
C CYS A 10 -1.69 -0.74 7.12
N TYR A 11 -2.04 -1.64 8.02
CA TYR A 11 -3.28 -2.42 7.90
C TYR A 11 -3.64 -3.05 9.24
N LYS A 12 -4.90 -3.51 9.36
CA LYS A 12 -5.37 -4.17 10.56
C LYS A 12 -5.11 -5.66 10.43
N GLU A 13 -4.27 -6.21 11.27
CA GLU A 13 -3.86 -7.62 11.16
C GLU A 13 -4.97 -8.57 11.59
N SER A 14 -5.60 -8.31 12.73
CA SER A 14 -6.60 -9.24 13.25
C SER A 14 -7.83 -8.52 13.74
N ASP A 15 -8.96 -9.23 13.70
CA ASP A 15 -10.23 -8.70 14.19
C ASP A 15 -10.34 -8.91 15.69
N GLU A 16 -11.51 -8.58 16.26
CA GLU A 16 -11.72 -8.68 17.69
C GLU A 16 -11.71 -10.12 18.20
N ASN A 17 -11.83 -11.09 17.30
CA ASN A 17 -11.76 -12.50 17.66
C ASN A 17 -10.36 -13.08 17.45
N GLY A 18 -9.39 -12.24 17.12
CA GLY A 18 -8.04 -12.69 16.89
C GLY A 18 -7.81 -13.35 15.54
N ARG A 19 -8.80 -13.30 14.64
CA ARG A 19 -8.65 -13.90 13.32
C ARG A 19 -8.11 -12.90 12.35
N ARG A 20 -7.39 -13.40 11.35
CA ARG A 20 -6.87 -12.53 10.31
C ARG A 20 -8.01 -11.80 9.60
N THR A 21 -7.81 -10.53 9.35
CA THR A 21 -8.75 -9.74 8.57
C THR A 21 -8.54 -9.99 7.09
N ILE A 22 -9.53 -9.62 6.29
CA ILE A 22 -9.34 -9.62 4.85
C ILE A 22 -8.30 -8.59 4.46
N ASP A 23 -8.16 -7.52 5.25
CA ASP A 23 -7.14 -6.51 5.03
C ASP A 23 -5.75 -7.12 5.08
N SER A 24 -5.51 -8.04 6.02
CA SER A 24 -4.21 -8.66 6.14
C SER A 24 -3.89 -9.55 4.94
N VAL A 25 -4.91 -10.17 4.34
CA VAL A 25 -4.71 -10.98 3.13
C VAL A 25 -4.33 -10.07 1.97
N ILE A 26 -5.06 -8.97 1.80
CA ILE A 26 -4.76 -8.00 0.75
C ILE A 26 -3.37 -7.42 0.94
N ALA A 27 -3.03 -7.07 2.18
CA ALA A 27 -1.71 -6.50 2.48
C ALA A 27 -0.60 -7.49 2.14
N GLN A 28 -0.81 -8.77 2.41
CA GLN A 28 0.18 -9.78 2.08
C GLN A 28 0.37 -9.92 0.58
N ASP A 29 -0.71 -9.84 -0.19
CA ASP A 29 -0.62 -9.88 -1.65
C ASP A 29 0.17 -8.68 -2.17
N LEU A 30 -0.08 -7.50 -1.61
CA LEU A 30 0.67 -6.31 -2.00
C LEU A 30 2.14 -6.42 -1.60
N TYR A 31 2.41 -6.97 -0.43
CA TYR A 31 3.77 -7.21 0.00
C TYR A 31 4.51 -8.08 -1.02
N SER A 32 3.89 -9.17 -1.44
CA SER A 32 4.51 -10.08 -2.40
C SER A 32 4.76 -9.39 -3.73
N ALA A 33 3.78 -8.64 -4.22
CA ALA A 33 3.92 -7.98 -5.51
C ALA A 33 5.03 -6.93 -5.48
N LEU A 34 5.13 -6.18 -4.39
CA LEU A 34 6.14 -5.13 -4.27
C LEU A 34 7.53 -5.70 -4.07
N THR A 35 7.66 -6.75 -3.27
CA THR A 35 8.97 -7.35 -3.05
C THR A 35 9.48 -8.01 -4.33
N GLN A 36 8.60 -8.56 -5.15
CA GLN A 36 9.01 -9.11 -6.43
C GLN A 36 9.57 -8.04 -7.35
N LYS A 37 9.13 -6.82 -7.19
CA LYS A 37 9.66 -5.71 -7.99
C LYS A 37 10.95 -5.13 -7.40
N GLY A 38 11.41 -5.67 -6.29
CA GLY A 38 12.67 -5.24 -5.71
C GLY A 38 12.54 -4.20 -4.60
N TYR A 39 11.33 -3.83 -4.22
CA TYR A 39 11.15 -2.88 -3.12
C TYR A 39 11.36 -3.56 -1.78
N LYS A 40 11.93 -2.84 -0.85
CA LYS A 40 12.04 -3.31 0.52
C LYS A 40 10.80 -2.83 1.27
N VAL A 41 9.98 -3.77 1.69
CA VAL A 41 8.65 -3.46 2.21
C VAL A 41 8.55 -3.82 3.68
N PHE A 42 8.07 -2.89 4.49
CA PHE A 42 7.74 -3.19 5.87
C PHE A 42 6.30 -3.71 5.91
N PHE A 43 6.15 -4.98 6.25
CA PHE A 43 4.87 -5.63 6.42
C PHE A 43 4.94 -6.28 7.77
N SER A 44 4.26 -5.72 8.77
CA SER A 44 4.53 -6.03 10.16
C SER A 44 4.49 -7.53 10.47
N LYS A 45 3.53 -8.26 9.86
CA LYS A 45 3.44 -9.68 10.16
C LYS A 45 4.71 -10.43 9.81
N ILE A 46 5.28 -10.17 8.65
CA ILE A 46 6.47 -10.90 8.22
C ILE A 46 7.73 -10.27 8.80
N THR A 47 7.81 -8.95 8.73
CA THR A 47 9.03 -8.26 9.16
C THR A 47 9.31 -8.47 10.64
N LEU A 48 8.26 -8.38 11.47
CA LEU A 48 8.46 -8.51 12.91
C LEU A 48 8.63 -9.95 13.35
N GLU A 49 8.11 -10.90 12.58
CA GLU A 49 8.30 -12.32 12.92
C GLU A 49 9.76 -12.72 12.86
N THR A 50 10.56 -12.03 12.05
CA THR A 50 11.99 -12.33 11.99
C THR A 50 12.77 -11.65 13.09
N LYS A 51 12.09 -10.88 13.96
CA LYS A 51 12.73 -10.15 15.05
C LYS A 51 12.34 -10.68 16.41
N LEU A 52 12.10 -11.97 16.48
CA LEU A 52 11.68 -12.59 17.75
C LEU A 52 12.72 -12.32 18.83
N GLY A 53 12.23 -11.97 20.00
CA GLY A 53 13.10 -11.69 21.13
C GLY A 53 13.66 -10.29 21.17
N GLU A 54 13.38 -9.47 20.16
CA GLU A 54 13.84 -8.09 20.12
C GLU A 54 12.68 -7.14 20.32
N MET A 55 13.00 -5.93 20.76
CA MET A 55 11.97 -4.92 20.88
C MET A 55 11.59 -4.46 19.49
N TYR A 56 10.31 -4.52 19.14
CA TYR A 56 9.90 -4.23 17.77
C TYR A 56 9.54 -2.78 17.52
N GLU A 57 9.25 -2.02 18.58
CA GLU A 57 8.85 -0.62 18.39
C GLU A 57 9.92 0.20 17.65
N PRO A 58 11.22 0.06 17.96
CA PRO A 58 12.24 0.79 17.20
C PRO A 58 12.23 0.43 15.72
N TYR A 59 11.88 -0.81 15.37
CA TYR A 59 11.81 -1.19 13.97
C TYR A 59 10.66 -0.50 13.27
N ILE A 60 9.53 -0.34 13.95
CA ILE A 60 8.40 0.38 13.38
C ILE A 60 8.77 1.84 13.15
N PHE A 61 9.43 2.47 14.13
CA PHE A 61 9.85 3.86 13.97
C PHE A 61 10.85 4.02 12.82
N ALA A 62 11.81 3.12 12.73
CA ALA A 62 12.78 3.17 11.66
C ALA A 62 12.11 3.01 10.31
N ALA A 63 11.12 2.11 10.22
CA ALA A 63 10.38 1.90 8.98
C ALA A 63 9.57 3.14 8.61
N LEU A 64 8.89 3.74 9.59
CA LEU A 64 8.11 4.96 9.34
C LEU A 64 8.99 6.09 8.85
N ASN A 65 10.17 6.22 9.45
CA ASN A 65 11.08 7.30 9.09
C ASN A 65 11.74 7.09 7.73
N SER A 66 12.04 5.85 7.37
CA SER A 66 12.77 5.59 6.14
C SER A 66 11.85 5.39 4.92
N ALA A 67 10.64 4.88 5.11
CA ALA A 67 9.78 4.58 3.98
C ALA A 67 9.37 5.85 3.24
N LYS A 68 9.46 5.79 1.93
CA LYS A 68 9.03 6.89 1.08
C LYS A 68 7.53 6.84 0.84
N VAL A 69 6.96 5.65 0.78
CA VAL A 69 5.55 5.46 0.48
C VAL A 69 4.90 4.66 1.60
N MET A 70 3.75 5.13 2.07
CA MET A 70 2.91 4.34 2.96
C MET A 70 1.63 3.98 2.23
N LEU A 71 1.31 2.69 2.21
CA LEU A 71 0.02 2.21 1.75
C LEU A 71 -0.83 1.92 2.97
N VAL A 72 -2.00 2.54 3.05
CA VAL A 72 -2.93 2.29 4.14
C VAL A 72 -4.08 1.48 3.58
N ILE A 73 -4.23 0.25 4.03
CA ILE A 73 -5.19 -0.71 3.48
C ILE A 73 -6.40 -0.80 4.40
N GLY A 74 -7.59 -0.73 3.84
CA GLY A 74 -8.77 -0.93 4.63
C GLY A 74 -9.99 -1.32 3.83
N THR A 75 -10.81 -2.22 4.39
CA THR A 75 -12.09 -2.60 3.81
C THR A 75 -13.25 -2.14 4.69
N LYS A 76 -12.96 -1.46 5.79
CA LYS A 76 -13.96 -0.89 6.68
C LYS A 76 -13.43 0.39 7.27
N GLU A 77 -14.32 1.33 7.51
CA GLU A 77 -13.96 2.56 8.18
C GLU A 77 -13.30 2.27 9.53
N ALA A 78 -13.84 1.31 10.28
CA ALA A 78 -13.30 0.96 11.59
C ALA A 78 -11.86 0.47 11.52
N TYR A 79 -11.46 -0.17 10.41
CA TYR A 79 -10.11 -0.68 10.30
C TYR A 79 -9.10 0.44 10.02
N PHE A 80 -9.51 1.48 9.29
CA PHE A 80 -8.65 2.65 9.12
C PHE A 80 -8.46 3.39 10.45
N ASN A 81 -9.43 3.30 11.34
CA ASN A 81 -9.42 4.03 12.61
C ASN A 81 -9.01 3.17 13.81
N ALA A 82 -8.65 1.92 13.57
CA ALA A 82 -8.18 1.06 14.65
C ALA A 82 -6.92 1.67 15.27
N VAL A 83 -6.76 1.49 16.58
CA VAL A 83 -5.76 2.22 17.35
C VAL A 83 -4.36 2.14 16.74
N TRP A 84 -3.87 0.94 16.47
CA TRP A 84 -2.52 0.79 15.93
C TRP A 84 -2.40 1.31 14.51
N VAL A 85 -3.41 1.05 13.68
CA VAL A 85 -3.41 1.50 12.29
C VAL A 85 -3.37 3.02 12.24
N ARG A 86 -4.30 3.65 12.98
CA ARG A 86 -4.39 5.11 13.01
C ARG A 86 -3.11 5.72 13.56
N ASN A 87 -2.52 5.10 14.57
CA ASN A 87 -1.30 5.60 15.15
C ASN A 87 -0.17 5.63 14.12
N GLU A 88 -0.06 4.58 13.31
CA GLU A 88 0.99 4.50 12.30
C GLU A 88 0.82 5.53 11.20
N TRP A 89 -0.38 5.62 10.61
CA TRP A 89 -0.52 6.56 9.51
C TRP A 89 -0.54 8.01 10.00
N SER A 90 -0.99 8.25 11.23
CA SER A 90 -0.93 9.60 11.79
C SER A 90 0.51 10.06 11.95
N ARG A 91 1.38 9.17 12.42
CA ARG A 91 2.80 9.50 12.57
C ARG A 91 3.44 9.76 11.22
N PHE A 92 3.07 8.96 10.22
CA PHE A 92 3.62 9.16 8.89
C PHE A 92 3.22 10.52 8.31
N ILE A 93 1.96 10.92 8.54
CA ILE A 93 1.49 12.22 8.08
C ILE A 93 2.31 13.33 8.73
N LYS A 94 2.63 13.18 10.02
CA LYS A 94 3.47 14.17 10.70
C LYS A 94 4.85 14.27 10.07
N ILE A 95 5.43 13.15 9.69
CA ILE A 95 6.72 13.16 9.03
C ILE A 95 6.62 13.86 7.69
N MET A 96 5.50 13.65 6.97
CA MET A 96 5.30 14.29 5.67
C MET A 96 5.28 15.81 5.77
N GLU A 97 4.95 16.36 6.92
CA GLU A 97 4.93 17.81 7.09
C GLU A 97 6.32 18.43 6.95
N ARG A 98 7.35 17.66 7.23
CA ARG A 98 8.72 18.16 7.10
C ARG A 98 9.55 17.40 6.08
N ASP A 99 9.00 16.38 5.44
CA ASP A 99 9.68 15.66 4.37
C ASP A 99 8.68 15.50 3.23
N HIS A 100 8.77 16.38 2.26
CA HIS A 100 7.78 16.44 1.19
C HIS A 100 8.01 15.39 0.10
N ASP A 101 9.01 14.54 0.27
CA ASP A 101 9.26 13.44 -0.66
C ASP A 101 8.69 12.13 -0.13
N LYS A 102 7.65 12.22 0.67
CA LYS A 102 6.95 11.06 1.20
C LYS A 102 5.50 11.11 0.77
N TYR A 103 4.93 9.95 0.52
CA TYR A 103 3.60 9.83 -0.07
C TYR A 103 2.76 8.81 0.70
N LEU A 104 1.53 9.17 1.01
CA LEU A 104 0.58 8.28 1.66
C LEU A 104 -0.54 7.99 0.68
N ILE A 105 -0.80 6.71 0.44
CA ILE A 105 -1.80 6.27 -0.52
C ILE A 105 -2.84 5.43 0.22
N PRO A 106 -4.03 5.99 0.49
CA PRO A 106 -5.10 5.18 1.05
C PRO A 106 -5.62 4.22 -0.02
N CYS A 107 -5.79 2.96 0.36
CA CYS A 107 -6.32 1.93 -0.53
C CYS A 107 -7.53 1.30 0.15
N TYR A 108 -8.71 1.50 -0.43
CA TYR A 108 -9.96 1.05 0.17
C TYR A 108 -10.68 0.08 -0.76
N LYS A 109 -11.57 -0.71 -0.20
CA LYS A 109 -12.38 -1.64 -0.96
C LYS A 109 -13.66 -1.93 -0.20
N ASP A 110 -14.76 -2.06 -0.94
CA ASP A 110 -16.05 -2.42 -0.35
C ASP A 110 -16.54 -1.42 0.69
N MET A 111 -16.20 -0.17 0.51
CA MET A 111 -16.67 0.92 1.36
C MET A 111 -16.67 2.19 0.53
N ASP A 112 -17.32 3.22 1.05
CA ASP A 112 -17.39 4.51 0.37
C ASP A 112 -16.10 5.30 0.65
N ALA A 113 -15.55 5.91 -0.37
CA ALA A 113 -14.36 6.73 -0.20
C ALA A 113 -14.59 7.90 0.76
N TYR A 114 -15.82 8.37 0.86
CA TYR A 114 -16.14 9.46 1.80
C TYR A 114 -16.07 9.03 3.26
N ASP A 115 -16.00 7.70 3.51
CA ASP A 115 -15.88 7.20 4.87
C ASP A 115 -14.42 7.03 5.30
N LEU A 116 -13.48 7.41 4.45
CA LEU A 116 -12.08 7.42 4.85
C LEU A 116 -11.86 8.49 5.92
N PRO A 117 -10.84 8.31 6.78
CA PRO A 117 -10.53 9.32 7.78
C PRO A 117 -10.36 10.70 7.16
N MET A 118 -10.86 11.71 7.86
CA MET A 118 -10.82 13.07 7.34
C MET A 118 -9.39 13.52 7.02
N GLU A 119 -8.44 13.07 7.78
CA GLU A 119 -7.03 13.42 7.57
C GLU A 119 -6.51 12.94 6.22
N MET A 120 -7.19 11.99 5.60
CA MET A 120 -6.78 11.44 4.32
C MET A 120 -7.47 12.11 3.13
N ALA A 121 -8.31 13.12 3.39
CA ALA A 121 -9.12 13.73 2.33
C ALA A 121 -8.28 14.38 1.25
N SER A 122 -7.08 14.83 1.59
CA SER A 122 -6.21 15.50 0.61
C SER A 122 -5.34 14.55 -0.17
N PHE A 123 -5.35 13.26 0.16
CA PHE A 123 -4.54 12.29 -0.56
C PHE A 123 -5.37 11.56 -1.59
N GLN A 124 -4.72 11.17 -2.69
CA GLN A 124 -5.43 10.47 -3.75
C GLN A 124 -5.60 9.00 -3.35
N ALA A 125 -6.82 8.63 -3.02
CA ALA A 125 -7.13 7.28 -2.60
C ALA A 125 -7.32 6.36 -3.81
N GLN A 126 -7.06 5.06 -3.61
CA GLN A 126 -7.18 4.06 -4.65
C GLN A 126 -8.27 3.07 -4.27
N ASP A 127 -9.16 2.80 -5.21
CA ASP A 127 -10.20 1.79 -5.04
C ASP A 127 -9.62 0.45 -5.43
N MET A 128 -9.43 -0.43 -4.46
CA MET A 128 -8.81 -1.74 -4.72
C MET A 128 -9.75 -2.69 -5.47
N GLY A 129 -11.04 -2.35 -5.56
CA GLY A 129 -11.98 -3.15 -6.34
C GLY A 129 -11.99 -2.81 -7.82
N LYS A 130 -11.22 -1.79 -8.23
CA LYS A 130 -11.20 -1.38 -9.61
C LYS A 130 -10.38 -2.31 -10.45
N ILE A 131 -10.83 -2.60 -11.66
CA ILE A 131 -10.06 -3.42 -12.58
C ILE A 131 -8.75 -2.71 -12.88
N GLY A 132 -7.65 -3.43 -12.78
CA GLY A 132 -6.33 -2.86 -13.04
C GLY A 132 -5.71 -2.17 -11.85
N PHE A 133 -6.35 -2.25 -10.66
CA PHE A 133 -5.83 -1.57 -9.49
C PHE A 133 -4.36 -1.89 -9.23
N LEU A 134 -4.01 -3.18 -9.21
CA LEU A 134 -2.66 -3.55 -8.83
C LEU A 134 -1.63 -2.99 -9.80
N GLN A 135 -1.89 -3.11 -11.09
CA GLN A 135 -0.97 -2.59 -12.08
C GLN A 135 -0.83 -1.08 -12.00
N ASP A 136 -1.94 -0.40 -11.79
CA ASP A 136 -1.91 1.06 -11.66
C ASP A 136 -1.13 1.48 -10.42
N LEU A 137 -1.33 0.77 -9.32
CA LEU A 137 -0.61 1.08 -8.08
C LEU A 137 0.88 0.86 -8.26
N LEU A 138 1.27 -0.27 -8.83
CA LEU A 138 2.69 -0.57 -9.02
C LEU A 138 3.35 0.42 -9.97
N TYR A 139 2.65 0.80 -11.02
CA TYR A 139 3.17 1.80 -11.93
C TYR A 139 3.33 3.16 -11.24
N GLY A 140 2.35 3.55 -10.44
CA GLY A 140 2.42 4.80 -9.70
C GLY A 140 3.56 4.81 -8.70
N ILE A 141 3.77 3.71 -7.99
CA ILE A 141 4.87 3.62 -7.05
C ILE A 141 6.21 3.68 -7.78
N ASP A 142 6.33 2.98 -8.92
CA ASP A 142 7.54 3.06 -9.72
C ASP A 142 7.87 4.50 -10.08
N LYS A 143 6.86 5.26 -10.47
CA LYS A 143 7.07 6.66 -10.82
C LYS A 143 7.59 7.47 -9.62
N LEU A 144 7.04 7.21 -8.43
CA LEU A 144 7.47 7.93 -7.25
C LEU A 144 8.92 7.63 -6.92
N PHE A 145 9.43 6.47 -7.32
CA PHE A 145 10.82 6.11 -7.09
C PHE A 145 11.69 6.39 -8.30
N GLY A 146 11.17 7.12 -9.29
CA GLY A 146 11.96 7.46 -10.45
C GLY A 146 12.19 6.33 -11.42
N LYS A 147 11.45 5.24 -11.29
CA LYS A 147 11.55 4.13 -12.23
C LYS A 147 10.55 4.39 -13.33
N THR A 148 11.01 5.00 -14.39
CA THR A 148 10.08 5.50 -15.39
C THR A 148 9.91 4.62 -16.59
N ALA A 149 10.29 3.37 -16.46
CA ALA A 149 10.11 2.49 -17.58
C ALA A 149 8.64 2.41 -17.88
N ARG A 150 8.21 2.97 -19.06
CA ARG A 150 6.88 2.92 -19.36
C ARG A 150 6.53 1.56 -19.71
N PRO A 151 5.36 1.06 -19.36
CA PRO A 151 4.89 -0.24 -19.75
C PRO A 151 4.79 -0.23 -21.26
N VAL A 152 5.15 -1.30 -21.84
CA VAL A 152 5.01 -1.46 -23.24
C VAL A 152 3.54 -1.46 -23.55
N LYS A 153 3.20 -0.66 -24.52
CA LYS A 153 1.89 -0.57 -24.80
C LYS A 153 1.46 -1.64 -25.49
N VAL A 154 1.28 -2.44 -25.34
CA VAL A 154 1.02 -3.48 -25.98
C VAL A 154 -0.05 -3.65 -26.59
N GLU A 155 -0.19 -3.41 -26.48
CA GLU A 155 -0.85 -3.54 -26.92
C GLU A 155 -1.76 -3.39 -27.46
N GLU A 156 -2.01 -3.00 -27.67
CA GLU A 156 -2.75 -2.64 -28.06
C GLU A 156 -3.17 -3.15 -29.06
N LYS A 157 -3.00 -3.82 -29.26
CA LYS A 157 -3.25 -4.32 -30.00
C LYS A 157 -4.11 -4.82 -30.24
N PRO A 158 -4.31 -4.93 -30.23
CA PRO A 158 -5.00 -5.31 -30.53
C PRO A 158 -5.82 -5.54 -30.99
N THR A 159 -5.89 -5.15 -31.00
CA THR A 159 -6.50 -5.15 -31.39
C THR A 159 -7.13 -5.54 -32.17
N ALA A 160 -7.07 -5.50 -32.52
CA ALA A 160 -7.51 -5.65 -33.15
C ALA A 160 -8.16 -6.31 -33.75
N VAL A 161 -8.03 -6.46 -33.68
CA VAL A 161 -8.47 -7.03 -34.04
C VAL A 161 -9.38 -7.61 -34.43
N ILE A 162 -9.48 -7.56 -34.30
CA ILE A 162 -10.19 -7.93 -34.56
C ILE A 162 -10.98 -8.12 -35.23
N GLN A 163 -10.82 -7.89 -35.52
CA GLN A 163 -11.40 -7.92 -36.03
C GLN A 163 -11.96 -8.36 -36.64
N ASN A 164 -11.96 -8.49 -36.90
CA ASN A 164 -12.42 -8.86 -37.40
C ASN A 164 -13.04 -9.37 -37.75
N GLY A 165 -13.11 -9.47 -37.75
CA GLY A 165 -13.69 -9.84 -37.81
C GLY A 165 -14.39 -9.98 -38.29
N VAL A 166 -14.38 -9.79 -38.41
CA VAL A 166 -14.91 -9.81 -38.61
C VAL A 166 -15.38 -9.59 -39.25
N ASN A 167 -15.41 -9.57 -39.52
CA ASN A 167 -15.62 -9.30 -39.87
C ASN A 167 -16.08 -9.29 -40.33
N TYR A 168 -16.33 -9.34 -40.37
CA TYR A 168 -16.48 -9.27 -40.39
C TYR A 168 -16.82 -9.20 -40.85
#